data_50b6058b28ccac3900e70827d75b5d34
#
_entry.id   50b6058b28ccac3900e70827d75b5d34
#
_cell.length_a   1.000
_cell.length_b   1.000
_cell.length_c   1.000
_cell.angle_alpha   90.00
_cell.angle_beta   90.00
_cell.angle_gamma   90.00
#
_symmetry.space_group_name_H-M   'P 1'
#
loop_
_entity.id
_entity.type
_entity.pdbx_description
1 polymer ?
#
loop_
_entity_poly.entity_id
_entity_poly.type
_entity_poly.pdbx_seq_one_letter_code
_entity_poly.pdbx_strand_id
1 'polypeptide(L)'
;TAFGDDKDRVVQKQDGEYSYFASDIAYHEDKFKRGVRVIDLFGPDHHGYVARTRASVAALGFDPEKLTILIIQQVNLLENEVVVKMSKRAGKLITMDDLLDEISPDVARFFFLQRASSTPLDFDLALAKKETPENPVYYIQYAHARIASIFRKAKTVIPAKAGIQSLLDPDFRRDDEKVDLSLLTLPQEKELAKKLLQFPDVIAEAAKDLAAHHLPFYALELAKEFQAYYSHAKQDARYKVVDAENRPKTLAKLYLLKNIQIVLQNALKLMGISAPERMESKDVASPI
;
A
#
# COMPACT_ATOMS: atom_id res chain seq x y z
N THR A 1 -0.78 -33.33 22.98
CA THR A 1 0.53 -33.82 22.48
C THR A 1 0.37 -34.61 21.19
N ALA A 2 -0.68 -35.43 21.05
CA ALA A 2 -0.89 -36.32 19.89
C ALA A 2 -0.94 -35.55 18.53
N PHE A 3 -1.26 -34.27 18.53
CA PHE A 3 -1.39 -33.44 17.36
C PHE A 3 -0.32 -32.33 17.24
N GLY A 4 0.80 -32.46 18.02
CA GLY A 4 1.96 -31.55 17.89
C GLY A 4 1.98 -30.36 18.86
N ASP A 5 1.15 -30.32 19.90
CA ASP A 5 1.30 -29.37 21.01
C ASP A 5 2.37 -29.88 22.01
N ASP A 6 2.98 -28.98 22.78
CA ASP A 6 3.99 -29.28 23.80
C ASP A 6 3.42 -30.03 25.01
N LYS A 7 2.13 -29.90 25.29
CA LYS A 7 1.42 -30.58 26.37
C LYS A 7 -0.07 -30.72 26.06
N ASP A 8 -0.71 -31.67 26.80
CA ASP A 8 -2.17 -31.80 26.73
C ASP A 8 -2.86 -30.62 27.40
N ARG A 9 -3.94 -30.12 26.75
CA ARG A 9 -4.65 -28.93 27.18
C ARG A 9 -6.02 -29.27 27.71
N VAL A 10 -6.40 -28.62 28.81
CA VAL A 10 -7.73 -28.74 29.40
C VAL A 10 -8.73 -27.99 28.57
N VAL A 11 -9.71 -28.68 27.99
CA VAL A 11 -10.83 -28.10 27.23
C VAL A 11 -12.01 -27.83 28.17
N GLN A 12 -12.28 -28.74 29.09
CA GLN A 12 -13.31 -28.60 30.13
C GLN A 12 -12.68 -28.72 31.51
N LYS A 13 -12.96 -27.75 32.38
CA LYS A 13 -12.47 -27.70 33.75
C LYS A 13 -13.18 -28.74 34.63
N GLN A 14 -12.68 -28.93 35.85
CA GLN A 14 -13.30 -29.86 36.84
C GLN A 14 -14.69 -29.43 37.30
N ASP A 15 -14.96 -28.15 37.27
CA ASP A 15 -16.28 -27.54 37.57
C ASP A 15 -17.33 -27.67 36.44
N GLY A 16 -16.92 -28.29 35.32
CA GLY A 16 -17.78 -28.45 34.14
C GLY A 16 -17.76 -27.25 33.17
N GLU A 17 -17.14 -26.13 33.53
CA GLU A 17 -17.00 -24.99 32.62
C GLU A 17 -15.97 -25.25 31.49
N TYR A 18 -16.26 -24.69 30.33
CA TYR A 18 -15.29 -24.73 29.22
C TYR A 18 -14.18 -23.71 29.42
N SER A 19 -12.97 -24.09 29.03
CA SER A 19 -11.84 -23.17 29.00
C SER A 19 -11.95 -22.21 27.78
N TYR A 20 -11.23 -21.09 27.81
CA TYR A 20 -11.11 -20.22 26.62
C TYR A 20 -10.61 -20.96 25.39
N PHE A 21 -9.76 -21.95 25.59
CA PHE A 21 -9.25 -22.77 24.50
C PHE A 21 -10.35 -23.61 23.81
N ALA A 22 -11.37 -24.04 24.54
CA ALA A 22 -12.54 -24.70 23.94
C ALA A 22 -13.29 -23.76 22.98
N SER A 23 -13.44 -22.50 23.36
CA SER A 23 -14.04 -21.47 22.50
C SER A 23 -13.21 -21.23 21.24
N ASP A 24 -11.88 -21.18 21.38
CA ASP A 24 -10.97 -21.04 20.24
C ASP A 24 -11.07 -22.23 19.28
N ILE A 25 -11.16 -23.46 19.80
CA ILE A 25 -11.35 -24.67 18.99
C ILE A 25 -12.66 -24.59 18.18
N ALA A 26 -13.76 -24.28 18.84
CA ALA A 26 -15.07 -24.16 18.19
C ALA A 26 -15.08 -23.05 17.13
N TYR A 27 -14.39 -21.94 17.39
CA TYR A 27 -14.29 -20.84 16.44
C TYR A 27 -13.45 -21.22 15.21
N HIS A 28 -12.37 -21.98 15.38
CA HIS A 28 -11.58 -22.50 14.25
C HIS A 28 -12.36 -23.51 13.41
N GLU A 29 -13.17 -24.36 14.05
CA GLU A 29 -14.09 -25.26 13.33
C GLU A 29 -15.04 -24.45 12.42
N ASP A 30 -15.66 -23.41 12.96
CA ASP A 30 -16.53 -22.52 12.18
C ASP A 30 -15.78 -21.80 11.04
N LYS A 31 -14.56 -21.28 11.27
CA LYS A 31 -13.74 -20.67 10.24
C LYS A 31 -13.46 -21.64 9.08
N PHE A 32 -13.06 -22.88 9.39
CA PHE A 32 -12.75 -23.90 8.38
C PHE A 32 -13.99 -24.41 7.63
N LYS A 33 -15.18 -24.33 8.23
CA LYS A 33 -16.44 -24.61 7.53
C LYS A 33 -16.81 -23.51 6.54
N ARG A 34 -16.38 -22.27 6.76
CA ARG A 34 -16.68 -21.11 5.90
C ARG A 34 -15.64 -20.84 4.83
N GLY A 35 -14.40 -21.27 5.03
CA GLY A 35 -13.28 -20.92 4.13
C GLY A 35 -12.34 -22.09 3.89
N VAL A 36 -11.69 -22.05 2.72
CA VAL A 36 -10.70 -23.06 2.30
C VAL A 36 -9.29 -22.79 2.87
N ARG A 37 -9.03 -21.57 3.32
CA ARG A 37 -7.80 -21.12 3.97
C ARG A 37 -8.16 -20.16 5.10
N VAL A 38 -7.52 -20.32 6.24
CA VAL A 38 -7.70 -19.47 7.42
C VAL A 38 -6.41 -18.70 7.67
N ILE A 39 -6.53 -17.39 7.89
CA ILE A 39 -5.42 -16.51 8.26
C ILE A 39 -5.77 -15.85 9.57
N ASP A 40 -4.99 -16.15 10.61
CA ASP A 40 -5.13 -15.54 11.92
C ASP A 40 -4.05 -14.50 12.17
N LEU A 41 -4.42 -13.38 12.77
CA LEU A 41 -3.52 -12.31 13.18
C LEU A 41 -3.39 -12.34 14.70
N PHE A 42 -2.22 -12.68 15.22
CA PHE A 42 -1.94 -12.75 16.64
C PHE A 42 -1.00 -11.63 17.08
N GLY A 43 -1.18 -11.12 18.29
CA GLY A 43 -0.20 -10.25 18.92
C GLY A 43 1.06 -11.04 19.34
N PRO A 44 2.18 -10.36 19.62
CA PRO A 44 3.46 -11.00 19.92
C PRO A 44 3.44 -11.82 21.21
N ASP A 45 2.58 -11.49 22.16
CA ASP A 45 2.32 -12.23 23.39
C ASP A 45 1.62 -13.58 23.16
N HIS A 46 1.04 -13.78 21.99
CA HIS A 46 0.38 -15.04 21.59
C HIS A 46 1.28 -15.99 20.80
N HIS A 47 2.58 -15.71 20.67
CA HIS A 47 3.50 -16.58 19.93
C HIS A 47 3.44 -18.05 20.41
N GLY A 48 3.33 -18.29 21.73
CA GLY A 48 3.19 -19.61 22.32
C GLY A 48 1.85 -20.33 21.99
N TYR A 49 0.89 -19.64 21.38
CA TYR A 49 -0.38 -20.23 20.97
C TYR A 49 -0.36 -20.87 19.58
N VAL A 50 0.66 -20.60 18.78
CA VAL A 50 0.74 -21.05 17.37
C VAL A 50 0.67 -22.57 17.27
N ALA A 51 1.54 -23.29 17.99
CA ALA A 51 1.57 -24.76 17.98
C ALA A 51 0.24 -25.35 18.48
N ARG A 52 -0.29 -24.82 19.58
CA ARG A 52 -1.56 -25.21 20.18
C ARG A 52 -2.75 -25.05 19.22
N THR A 53 -2.83 -23.91 18.52
CA THR A 53 -3.91 -23.63 17.57
C THR A 53 -3.83 -24.57 16.37
N ARG A 54 -2.62 -24.82 15.84
CA ARG A 54 -2.43 -25.80 14.75
C ARG A 54 -2.80 -27.21 15.19
N ALA A 55 -2.41 -27.62 16.41
CA ALA A 55 -2.77 -28.92 16.96
C ALA A 55 -4.29 -29.07 17.11
N SER A 56 -5.02 -28.01 17.51
CA SER A 56 -6.48 -28.06 17.62
C SER A 56 -7.16 -28.23 16.25
N VAL A 57 -6.64 -27.55 15.23
CA VAL A 57 -7.15 -27.69 13.84
C VAL A 57 -6.95 -29.11 13.32
N ALA A 58 -5.76 -29.71 13.57
CA ALA A 58 -5.50 -31.10 13.24
C ALA A 58 -6.42 -32.08 14.00
N ALA A 59 -6.68 -31.82 15.28
CA ALA A 59 -7.59 -32.65 16.12
C ALA A 59 -9.04 -32.59 15.63
N LEU A 60 -9.47 -31.49 15.03
CA LEU A 60 -10.76 -31.34 14.38
C LEU A 60 -10.86 -32.06 13.01
N GLY A 61 -9.77 -32.63 12.51
CA GLY A 61 -9.71 -33.30 11.21
C GLY A 61 -9.49 -32.37 10.02
N PHE A 62 -9.16 -31.11 10.25
CA PHE A 62 -8.78 -30.18 9.19
C PHE A 62 -7.28 -30.22 8.94
N ASP A 63 -6.88 -29.77 7.74
CA ASP A 63 -5.47 -29.66 7.35
C ASP A 63 -4.83 -28.41 8.01
N PRO A 64 -3.88 -28.58 8.96
CA PRO A 64 -3.23 -27.47 9.64
C PRO A 64 -2.36 -26.60 8.72
N GLU A 65 -1.97 -27.08 7.52
CA GLU A 65 -1.22 -26.28 6.55
C GLU A 65 -2.10 -25.21 5.89
N LYS A 66 -3.42 -25.36 5.98
CA LYS A 66 -4.39 -24.33 5.54
C LYS A 66 -4.60 -23.24 6.57
N LEU A 67 -4.02 -23.35 7.77
CA LEU A 67 -3.98 -22.31 8.79
C LEU A 67 -2.65 -21.56 8.72
N THR A 68 -2.71 -20.29 8.36
CA THR A 68 -1.58 -19.35 8.45
C THR A 68 -1.77 -18.47 9.67
N ILE A 69 -0.79 -18.42 10.57
CA ILE A 69 -0.81 -17.52 11.74
C ILE A 69 0.29 -16.48 11.55
N LEU A 70 -0.11 -15.20 11.47
CA LEU A 70 0.78 -14.05 11.40
C LEU A 70 0.92 -13.44 12.79
N ILE A 71 2.15 -13.30 13.27
CA ILE A 71 2.44 -12.57 14.51
C ILE A 71 2.67 -11.11 14.15
N ILE A 72 1.74 -10.26 14.59
CA ILE A 72 1.82 -8.81 14.38
C ILE A 72 2.59 -8.22 15.55
N GLN A 73 3.70 -7.58 15.26
CA GLN A 73 4.56 -6.96 16.26
C GLN A 73 3.97 -5.67 16.83
N GLN A 74 4.55 -5.20 17.94
CA GLN A 74 4.13 -4.00 18.64
C GLN A 74 4.32 -2.75 17.79
N VAL A 75 3.40 -1.80 17.94
CA VAL A 75 3.52 -0.44 17.41
C VAL A 75 3.88 0.48 18.57
N ASN A 76 5.03 1.14 18.46
CA ASN A 76 5.45 2.18 19.38
C ASN A 76 5.08 3.54 18.78
N LEU A 77 4.41 4.40 19.51
CA LEU A 77 4.19 5.76 19.07
C LEU A 77 5.40 6.62 19.45
N LEU A 78 5.99 7.33 18.49
CA LEU A 78 7.03 8.30 18.70
C LEU A 78 6.48 9.72 18.64
N GLU A 79 6.83 10.54 19.60
CA GLU A 79 6.64 11.98 19.56
C GLU A 79 8.00 12.64 19.80
N ASN A 80 8.47 13.41 18.82
CA ASN A 80 9.82 14.01 18.82
C ASN A 80 10.94 12.98 19.10
N GLU A 81 10.93 11.85 18.39
CA GLU A 81 11.90 10.75 18.52
C GLU A 81 11.89 10.02 19.87
N VAL A 82 10.95 10.34 20.76
CA VAL A 82 10.81 9.71 22.08
C VAL A 82 9.58 8.79 22.07
N VAL A 83 9.76 7.55 22.53
CA VAL A 83 8.64 6.60 22.67
C VAL A 83 7.65 7.12 23.71
N VAL A 84 6.42 7.37 23.29
CA VAL A 84 5.32 7.70 24.19
C VAL A 84 4.93 6.45 24.99
N LYS A 85 5.31 6.43 26.26
CA LYS A 85 4.95 5.33 27.16
C LYS A 85 3.43 5.36 27.43
N MET A 86 2.70 4.47 26.79
CA MET A 86 1.30 4.24 27.09
C MET A 86 1.17 3.49 28.41
N SER A 87 0.44 4.03 29.37
CA SER A 87 0.17 3.37 30.63
C SER A 87 -1.30 3.54 31.00
N LYS A 88 -2.03 2.41 31.03
CA LYS A 88 -3.41 2.38 31.53
C LYS A 88 -3.53 2.95 32.96
N ARG A 89 -2.49 2.76 33.80
CA ARG A 89 -2.46 3.25 35.19
C ARG A 89 -2.23 4.75 35.29
N ALA A 90 -1.60 5.39 34.29
CA ALA A 90 -1.33 6.82 34.26
C ALA A 90 -2.38 7.62 33.48
N GLY A 91 -3.45 6.98 32.97
CA GLY A 91 -4.49 7.64 32.16
C GLY A 91 -4.02 8.11 30.76
N LYS A 92 -2.82 7.70 30.33
CA LYS A 92 -2.25 8.02 29.02
C LYS A 92 -2.40 6.80 28.10
N LEU A 93 -3.61 6.54 27.65
CA LEU A 93 -3.88 5.59 26.58
C LEU A 93 -4.23 6.42 25.33
N ILE A 94 -3.44 6.32 24.28
CA ILE A 94 -3.79 6.91 22.99
C ILE A 94 -4.62 5.84 22.26
N THR A 95 -5.85 6.17 21.96
CA THR A 95 -6.76 5.31 21.19
C THR A 95 -6.54 5.51 19.69
N MET A 96 -7.12 4.64 18.88
CA MET A 96 -7.13 4.83 17.43
C MET A 96 -7.90 6.11 17.04
N ASP A 97 -8.97 6.43 17.75
CA ASP A 97 -9.74 7.66 17.51
C ASP A 97 -8.89 8.89 17.78
N ASP A 98 -8.15 8.93 18.89
CA ASP A 98 -7.20 10.03 19.19
C ASP A 98 -6.16 10.19 18.06
N LEU A 99 -5.65 9.09 17.52
CA LEU A 99 -4.70 9.13 16.40
C LEU A 99 -5.35 9.68 15.12
N LEU A 100 -6.58 9.25 14.81
CA LEU A 100 -7.30 9.67 13.60
C LEU A 100 -7.84 11.11 13.68
N ASP A 101 -7.95 11.68 14.89
CA ASP A 101 -8.21 13.12 15.07
C ASP A 101 -6.99 13.98 14.70
N GLU A 102 -5.78 13.41 14.76
CA GLU A 102 -4.54 14.13 14.47
C GLU A 102 -4.00 13.91 13.05
N ILE A 103 -4.27 12.74 12.44
CA ILE A 103 -3.81 12.38 11.09
C ILE A 103 -4.95 11.75 10.27
N SER A 104 -4.85 11.86 8.95
CA SER A 104 -5.86 11.24 8.08
C SER A 104 -5.78 9.70 8.11
N PRO A 105 -6.91 9.00 7.85
CA PRO A 105 -6.93 7.54 7.70
C PRO A 105 -5.95 7.04 6.62
N ASP A 106 -5.72 7.80 5.56
CA ASP A 106 -4.77 7.48 4.49
C ASP A 106 -3.34 7.38 5.02
N VAL A 107 -2.94 8.37 5.84
CA VAL A 107 -1.63 8.42 6.47
C VAL A 107 -1.47 7.26 7.45
N ALA A 108 -2.45 7.05 8.35
CA ALA A 108 -2.41 5.95 9.30
C ALA A 108 -2.23 4.59 8.59
N ARG A 109 -3.06 4.30 7.56
CA ARG A 109 -2.97 3.05 6.78
C ARG A 109 -1.60 2.84 6.16
N PHE A 110 -1.04 3.86 5.53
CA PHE A 110 0.27 3.75 4.90
C PHE A 110 1.37 3.43 5.91
N PHE A 111 1.44 4.20 7.02
CA PHE A 111 2.46 4.01 8.04
C PHE A 111 2.37 2.63 8.69
N PHE A 112 1.17 2.11 8.94
CA PHE A 112 1.00 0.74 9.45
C PHE A 112 1.42 -0.32 8.41
N LEU A 113 1.17 -0.09 7.12
CA LEU A 113 1.51 -1.03 6.06
C LEU A 113 2.99 -1.00 5.64
N GLN A 114 3.74 0.05 5.92
CA GLN A 114 5.13 0.17 5.47
C GLN A 114 6.11 -0.77 6.19
N ARG A 115 5.68 -1.48 7.24
CA ARG A 115 6.49 -2.47 7.95
C ARG A 115 5.95 -3.88 7.77
N ALA A 116 6.86 -4.86 7.71
CA ALA A 116 6.46 -6.25 7.77
C ALA A 116 5.77 -6.53 9.11
N SER A 117 4.75 -7.36 9.12
CA SER A 117 4.00 -7.74 10.32
C SER A 117 4.89 -8.29 11.44
N SER A 118 5.99 -8.96 11.08
CA SER A 118 6.97 -9.53 12.00
C SER A 118 7.99 -8.54 12.58
N THR A 119 7.92 -7.26 12.19
CA THR A 119 8.87 -6.22 12.62
C THR A 119 8.14 -5.16 13.43
N PRO A 120 8.64 -4.78 14.62
CA PRO A 120 8.08 -3.66 15.38
C PRO A 120 8.03 -2.38 14.54
N LEU A 121 6.96 -1.62 14.71
CA LEU A 121 6.78 -0.34 14.04
C LEU A 121 6.96 0.80 15.04
N ASP A 122 7.93 1.66 14.78
CA ASP A 122 8.04 2.95 15.42
C ASP A 122 7.27 3.97 14.56
N PHE A 123 6.10 4.36 15.04
CA PHE A 123 5.19 5.26 14.36
C PHE A 123 5.54 6.71 14.71
N ASP A 124 6.18 7.41 13.79
CA ASP A 124 6.55 8.82 13.94
C ASP A 124 5.35 9.72 13.64
N LEU A 125 4.71 10.24 14.72
CA LEU A 125 3.55 11.10 14.63
C LEU A 125 3.89 12.47 14.01
N ALA A 126 5.09 12.99 14.28
CA ALA A 126 5.52 14.27 13.73
C ALA A 126 5.70 14.20 12.20
N LEU A 127 6.30 13.12 11.71
CA LEU A 127 6.42 12.86 10.28
C LEU A 127 5.03 12.61 9.64
N ALA A 128 4.17 11.87 10.32
CA ALA A 128 2.84 11.53 9.82
C ALA A 128 1.94 12.78 9.63
N LYS A 129 2.11 13.81 10.47
CA LYS A 129 1.38 15.10 10.38
C LYS A 129 1.88 16.01 9.25
N LYS A 130 3.05 15.75 8.66
CA LYS A 130 3.60 16.62 7.63
C LYS A 130 2.81 16.51 6.32
N GLU A 131 2.37 17.64 5.79
CA GLU A 131 1.81 17.77 4.43
C GLU A 131 2.89 18.20 3.42
N THR A 132 4.06 17.61 3.51
CA THR A 132 5.25 17.91 2.71
C THR A 132 5.80 16.64 2.05
N PRO A 133 6.72 16.76 1.07
CA PRO A 133 7.35 15.60 0.43
C PRO A 133 8.11 14.65 1.36
N GLU A 134 8.36 15.03 2.61
CA GLU A 134 8.96 14.16 3.62
C GLU A 134 7.98 13.06 4.05
N ASN A 135 6.67 13.34 4.04
CA ASN A 135 5.64 12.35 4.27
C ASN A 135 5.45 11.50 3.01
N PRO A 136 5.73 10.18 3.07
CA PRO A 136 5.68 9.33 1.89
C PRO A 136 4.27 9.22 1.28
N VAL A 137 3.21 9.31 2.08
CA VAL A 137 1.83 9.29 1.57
C VAL A 137 1.56 10.52 0.73
N TYR A 138 1.86 11.69 1.30
CA TYR A 138 1.73 12.95 0.59
C TYR A 138 2.55 12.94 -0.71
N TYR A 139 3.76 12.39 -0.67
CA TYR A 139 4.64 12.32 -1.83
C TYR A 139 4.03 11.49 -2.97
N ILE A 140 3.44 10.32 -2.65
CA ILE A 140 2.81 9.44 -3.65
C ILE A 140 1.52 10.08 -4.19
N GLN A 141 0.67 10.61 -3.31
CA GLN A 141 -0.57 11.28 -3.70
C GLN A 141 -0.27 12.52 -4.58
N TYR A 142 0.78 13.25 -4.23
CA TYR A 142 1.22 14.41 -5.02
C TYR A 142 1.74 14.00 -6.41
N ALA A 143 2.44 12.86 -6.54
CA ALA A 143 2.83 12.34 -7.85
C ALA A 143 1.60 12.04 -8.72
N HIS A 144 0.58 11.38 -8.16
CA HIS A 144 -0.68 11.11 -8.83
C HIS A 144 -1.40 12.40 -9.27
N ALA A 145 -1.56 13.36 -8.37
CA ALA A 145 -2.21 14.64 -8.65
C ALA A 145 -1.43 15.49 -9.69
N ARG A 146 -0.10 15.41 -9.67
CA ARG A 146 0.77 16.06 -10.67
C ARG A 146 0.53 15.49 -12.06
N ILE A 147 0.45 14.17 -12.21
CA ILE A 147 0.13 13.55 -13.50
C ILE A 147 -1.24 14.03 -13.99
N ALA A 148 -2.26 14.05 -13.13
CA ALA A 148 -3.58 14.58 -13.45
C ALA A 148 -3.51 16.06 -13.90
N SER A 149 -2.64 16.87 -13.29
CA SER A 149 -2.41 18.26 -13.70
C SER A 149 -1.76 18.36 -15.09
N ILE A 150 -0.79 17.47 -15.41
CA ILE A 150 -0.18 17.42 -16.75
C ILE A 150 -1.24 17.11 -17.81
N PHE A 151 -2.16 16.17 -17.54
CA PHE A 151 -3.26 15.88 -18.46
C PHE A 151 -4.21 17.07 -18.65
N ARG A 152 -4.55 17.78 -17.58
CA ARG A 152 -5.37 19.01 -17.71
C ARG A 152 -4.67 20.05 -18.58
N LYS A 153 -3.36 20.26 -18.38
CA LYS A 153 -2.57 21.18 -19.21
C LYS A 153 -2.50 20.72 -20.67
N ALA A 154 -2.31 19.42 -20.91
CA ALA A 154 -2.26 18.86 -22.26
C ALA A 154 -3.56 19.11 -23.04
N LYS A 155 -4.72 19.01 -22.39
CA LYS A 155 -6.03 19.34 -23.01
C LYS A 155 -6.13 20.78 -23.51
N THR A 156 -5.48 21.74 -22.84
CA THR A 156 -5.53 23.14 -23.25
C THR A 156 -4.53 23.48 -24.34
N VAL A 157 -3.41 22.75 -24.43
CA VAL A 157 -2.32 23.02 -25.37
C VAL A 157 -2.52 22.30 -26.70
N ILE A 158 -3.15 21.12 -26.69
CA ILE A 158 -3.36 20.29 -27.88
C ILE A 158 -4.84 20.28 -28.26
N PRO A 159 -5.19 20.66 -29.52
CA PRO A 159 -6.58 20.73 -29.95
C PRO A 159 -7.33 19.40 -29.78
N ALA A 160 -8.62 19.46 -29.43
CA ALA A 160 -9.48 18.30 -29.17
C ALA A 160 -9.53 17.26 -30.30
N LYS A 161 -9.36 17.68 -31.55
CA LYS A 161 -9.28 16.79 -32.72
C LYS A 161 -8.01 15.94 -32.79
N ALA A 162 -7.14 16.06 -31.80
CA ALA A 162 -5.78 15.52 -31.80
C ALA A 162 -5.61 14.25 -30.94
N GLY A 163 -6.68 13.50 -30.64
CA GLY A 163 -6.57 12.17 -30.01
C GLY A 163 -6.28 12.13 -28.51
N ILE A 164 -6.02 13.28 -27.86
CA ILE A 164 -5.81 13.34 -26.41
C ILE A 164 -7.08 12.97 -25.63
N GLN A 165 -8.24 13.22 -26.22
CA GLN A 165 -9.52 12.93 -25.60
C GLN A 165 -9.66 11.44 -25.29
N SER A 166 -9.22 10.58 -26.20
CA SER A 166 -9.25 9.12 -26.02
C SER A 166 -8.29 8.63 -24.92
N LEU A 167 -7.06 9.18 -24.85
CA LEU A 167 -6.09 8.88 -23.78
C LEU A 167 -6.60 9.22 -22.37
N LEU A 168 -7.61 10.06 -22.26
CA LEU A 168 -8.18 10.53 -21.01
C LEU A 168 -9.45 9.79 -20.62
N ASP A 169 -9.96 8.97 -21.54
CA ASP A 169 -11.08 8.07 -21.27
C ASP A 169 -10.63 6.98 -20.28
N PRO A 170 -11.37 6.70 -19.21
CA PRO A 170 -11.10 5.57 -18.31
C PRO A 170 -11.04 4.24 -19.05
N ASP A 171 -11.79 4.08 -20.13
CA ASP A 171 -11.88 2.87 -20.94
C ASP A 171 -10.91 2.85 -22.15
N PHE A 172 -9.94 3.81 -22.20
CA PHE A 172 -8.98 3.87 -23.29
C PHE A 172 -8.22 2.56 -23.45
N ARG A 173 -8.33 1.99 -24.66
CA ARG A 173 -7.56 0.82 -25.07
C ARG A 173 -6.51 1.24 -26.09
N ARG A 174 -5.36 0.54 -26.09
CA ARG A 174 -4.23 0.80 -26.99
C ARG A 174 -4.64 0.85 -28.48
N ASP A 175 -5.72 0.16 -28.82
CA ASP A 175 -6.21 0.03 -30.20
C ASP A 175 -7.04 1.23 -30.67
N ASP A 176 -7.48 2.08 -29.75
CA ASP A 176 -8.32 3.26 -30.06
C ASP A 176 -7.52 4.39 -30.74
N GLU A 177 -6.21 4.45 -30.50
CA GLU A 177 -5.28 5.34 -31.20
C GLU A 177 -3.90 4.70 -31.28
N LYS A 178 -3.26 4.70 -32.46
CA LYS A 178 -1.91 4.14 -32.64
C LYS A 178 -0.88 5.01 -31.96
N VAL A 179 -0.60 4.74 -30.65
CA VAL A 179 0.50 5.35 -29.91
C VAL A 179 1.79 4.63 -30.24
N ASP A 180 2.74 5.32 -30.84
CA ASP A 180 4.07 4.77 -31.13
C ASP A 180 4.98 4.87 -29.90
N LEU A 181 5.08 3.78 -29.15
CA LEU A 181 5.92 3.69 -27.96
C LEU A 181 7.42 3.64 -28.28
N SER A 182 7.83 3.41 -29.54
CA SER A 182 9.25 3.46 -29.94
C SER A 182 9.85 4.86 -29.78
N LEU A 183 8.99 5.89 -29.69
CA LEU A 183 9.38 7.27 -29.43
C LEU A 183 9.81 7.54 -27.98
N LEU A 184 9.58 6.60 -27.06
CA LEU A 184 10.10 6.63 -25.68
C LEU A 184 11.56 6.16 -25.69
N THR A 185 12.47 7.08 -26.00
CA THR A 185 13.88 6.77 -26.23
C THR A 185 14.79 7.05 -25.03
N LEU A 186 14.31 7.85 -24.05
CA LEU A 186 15.10 8.22 -22.88
C LEU A 186 15.28 7.02 -21.94
N PRO A 187 16.46 6.86 -21.33
CA PRO A 187 16.70 5.77 -20.36
C PRO A 187 15.66 5.74 -19.24
N GLN A 188 15.29 6.90 -18.70
CA GLN A 188 14.31 7.02 -17.63
C GLN A 188 12.88 6.62 -18.04
N GLU A 189 12.51 6.86 -19.32
CA GLU A 189 11.22 6.40 -19.86
C GLU A 189 11.17 4.86 -19.89
N LYS A 190 12.29 4.23 -20.23
CA LYS A 190 12.42 2.76 -20.26
C LYS A 190 12.41 2.18 -18.84
N GLU A 191 13.09 2.81 -17.89
CA GLU A 191 13.07 2.36 -16.49
C GLU A 191 11.66 2.48 -15.88
N LEU A 192 10.96 3.59 -16.13
CA LEU A 192 9.56 3.73 -15.73
C LEU A 192 8.67 2.64 -16.34
N ALA A 193 8.85 2.33 -17.63
CA ALA A 193 8.11 1.25 -18.28
C ALA A 193 8.41 -0.12 -17.65
N LYS A 194 9.67 -0.42 -17.35
CA LYS A 194 10.06 -1.65 -16.64
C LYS A 194 9.44 -1.71 -15.24
N LYS A 195 9.44 -0.59 -14.52
CA LYS A 195 8.83 -0.51 -13.18
C LYS A 195 7.34 -0.80 -13.23
N LEU A 196 6.62 -0.31 -14.24
CA LEU A 196 5.21 -0.63 -14.44
C LEU A 196 4.96 -2.13 -14.67
N LEU A 197 5.84 -2.79 -15.43
CA LEU A 197 5.73 -4.23 -15.71
C LEU A 197 5.95 -5.10 -14.45
N GLN A 198 6.63 -4.60 -13.43
CA GLN A 198 6.84 -5.31 -12.16
C GLN A 198 5.59 -5.34 -11.27
N PHE A 199 4.61 -4.44 -11.48
CA PHE A 199 3.48 -4.29 -10.56
C PHE A 199 2.66 -5.58 -10.37
N PRO A 200 2.30 -6.35 -11.42
CA PRO A 200 1.60 -7.61 -11.24
C PRO A 200 2.37 -8.61 -10.37
N ASP A 201 3.69 -8.70 -10.55
CA ASP A 201 4.54 -9.61 -9.76
C ASP A 201 4.61 -9.18 -8.30
N VAL A 202 4.73 -7.87 -8.04
CA VAL A 202 4.69 -7.32 -6.67
C VAL A 202 3.38 -7.67 -5.96
N ILE A 203 2.23 -7.59 -6.66
CA ILE A 203 0.95 -7.99 -6.09
C ILE A 203 0.91 -9.49 -5.81
N ALA A 204 1.37 -10.31 -6.77
CA ALA A 204 1.37 -11.76 -6.63
C ALA A 204 2.24 -12.22 -5.46
N GLU A 205 3.44 -11.67 -5.32
CA GLU A 205 4.34 -11.94 -4.20
C GLU A 205 3.76 -11.46 -2.87
N ALA A 206 3.26 -10.23 -2.81
CA ALA A 206 2.62 -9.70 -1.61
C ALA A 206 1.43 -10.56 -1.14
N ALA A 207 0.62 -11.07 -2.06
CA ALA A 207 -0.50 -11.96 -1.76
C ALA A 207 -0.05 -13.35 -1.34
N LYS A 208 0.96 -13.93 -2.01
CA LYS A 208 1.52 -15.25 -1.70
C LYS A 208 2.13 -15.27 -0.30
N ASP A 209 2.95 -14.27 0.01
CA ASP A 209 3.75 -14.23 1.24
C ASP A 209 3.03 -13.47 2.37
N LEU A 210 1.81 -12.97 2.12
CA LEU A 210 1.05 -12.11 3.03
C LEU A 210 1.86 -10.88 3.49
N ALA A 211 2.66 -10.34 2.58
CA ALA A 211 3.64 -9.29 2.79
C ALA A 211 3.14 -7.94 2.25
N ALA A 212 2.05 -7.40 2.83
CA ALA A 212 1.41 -6.18 2.37
C ALA A 212 2.35 -4.96 2.27
N HIS A 213 3.46 -4.97 3.03
CA HIS A 213 4.46 -3.90 3.02
C HIS A 213 5.21 -3.73 1.69
N HIS A 214 5.14 -4.66 0.77
CA HIS A 214 5.69 -4.51 -0.58
C HIS A 214 4.98 -3.40 -1.38
N LEU A 215 3.67 -3.20 -1.15
CA LEU A 215 2.88 -2.21 -1.89
C LEU A 215 3.29 -0.76 -1.61
N PRO A 216 3.40 -0.29 -0.33
CA PRO A 216 3.86 1.06 -0.04
C PRO A 216 5.27 1.33 -0.55
N PHE A 217 6.20 0.37 -0.46
CA PHE A 217 7.55 0.53 -1.02
C PHE A 217 7.52 0.70 -2.52
N TYR A 218 6.82 -0.19 -3.24
CA TYR A 218 6.70 -0.09 -4.69
C TYR A 218 6.09 1.24 -5.13
N ALA A 219 4.98 1.66 -4.51
CA ALA A 219 4.31 2.91 -4.84
C ALA A 219 5.21 4.14 -4.62
N LEU A 220 5.99 4.14 -3.51
CA LEU A 220 6.93 5.21 -3.21
C LEU A 220 8.08 5.26 -4.23
N GLU A 221 8.64 4.12 -4.61
CA GLU A 221 9.69 4.05 -5.62
C GLU A 221 9.19 4.54 -6.98
N LEU A 222 8.03 4.07 -7.45
CA LEU A 222 7.43 4.52 -8.70
C LEU A 222 7.17 6.04 -8.69
N ALA A 223 6.68 6.58 -7.57
CA ALA A 223 6.49 8.02 -7.41
C ALA A 223 7.83 8.79 -7.48
N LYS A 224 8.90 8.28 -6.84
CA LYS A 224 10.24 8.88 -6.88
C LYS A 224 10.81 8.88 -8.28
N GLU A 225 10.75 7.77 -9.00
CA GLU A 225 11.23 7.66 -10.37
C GLU A 225 10.47 8.62 -11.31
N PHE A 226 9.15 8.71 -11.18
CA PHE A 226 8.35 9.66 -11.95
C PHE A 226 8.73 11.11 -11.63
N GLN A 227 8.86 11.49 -10.36
CA GLN A 227 9.22 12.85 -9.97
C GLN A 227 10.62 13.23 -10.46
N ALA A 228 11.58 12.31 -10.41
CA ALA A 228 12.92 12.50 -10.97
C ALA A 228 12.85 12.73 -12.48
N TYR A 229 12.15 11.87 -13.22
CA TYR A 229 11.93 12.03 -14.67
C TYR A 229 11.31 13.40 -15.00
N TYR A 230 10.26 13.78 -14.28
CA TYR A 230 9.56 15.04 -14.53
C TYR A 230 10.42 16.27 -14.23
N SER A 231 11.27 16.21 -13.20
CA SER A 231 12.13 17.35 -12.83
C SER A 231 13.24 17.62 -13.85
N HIS A 232 13.67 16.61 -14.61
CA HIS A 232 14.64 16.80 -15.70
C HIS A 232 14.16 17.73 -16.81
N ALA A 233 12.85 17.87 -17.00
CA ALA A 233 12.28 18.77 -18.02
C ALA A 233 12.66 20.24 -17.85
N LYS A 234 13.12 20.65 -16.66
CA LYS A 234 13.63 22.02 -16.42
C LYS A 234 15.01 22.28 -17.04
N GLN A 235 15.80 21.22 -17.18
CA GLN A 235 17.19 21.31 -17.63
C GLN A 235 17.37 20.79 -19.07
N ASP A 236 16.50 19.90 -19.51
CA ASP A 236 16.58 19.23 -20.80
C ASP A 236 15.21 19.14 -21.46
N ALA A 237 15.04 19.86 -22.57
CA ALA A 237 13.81 19.88 -23.34
C ALA A 237 13.34 18.51 -23.85
N ARG A 238 14.24 17.52 -23.94
CA ARG A 238 13.89 16.14 -24.31
C ARG A 238 12.91 15.50 -23.33
N TYR A 239 12.93 15.93 -22.06
CA TYR A 239 12.03 15.44 -20.99
C TYR A 239 10.68 16.15 -20.96
N LYS A 240 10.51 17.24 -21.71
CA LYS A 240 9.24 17.93 -21.80
C LYS A 240 8.13 16.97 -22.25
N VAL A 241 7.08 16.83 -21.45
CA VAL A 241 5.99 15.88 -21.69
C VAL A 241 5.06 16.39 -22.78
N VAL A 242 4.62 17.64 -22.67
CA VAL A 242 3.68 18.27 -23.60
C VAL A 242 4.43 19.20 -24.54
N ASP A 243 4.52 18.81 -25.81
CA ASP A 243 5.14 19.56 -26.89
C ASP A 243 4.14 19.67 -28.05
N ALA A 244 3.67 20.88 -28.34
CA ALA A 244 2.70 21.12 -29.40
C ALA A 244 3.26 20.85 -30.80
N GLU A 245 4.59 20.99 -30.97
CA GLU A 245 5.27 20.80 -32.26
C GLU A 245 5.57 19.32 -32.53
N ASN A 246 5.65 18.47 -31.48
CA ASN A 246 5.91 17.03 -31.61
C ASN A 246 4.79 16.21 -30.97
N ARG A 247 3.65 16.20 -31.63
CA ARG A 247 2.45 15.47 -31.18
C ARG A 247 2.69 13.96 -30.96
N PRO A 248 3.30 13.20 -31.90
CA PRO A 248 3.47 11.75 -31.69
C PRO A 248 4.27 11.43 -30.42
N LYS A 249 5.35 12.17 -30.15
CA LYS A 249 6.17 12.00 -28.95
C LYS A 249 5.39 12.41 -27.68
N THR A 250 4.60 13.48 -27.76
CA THR A 250 3.72 13.89 -26.65
C THR A 250 2.71 12.79 -26.31
N LEU A 251 2.05 12.18 -27.31
CA LEU A 251 1.12 11.08 -27.09
C LEU A 251 1.79 9.88 -26.44
N ALA A 252 2.98 9.48 -26.90
CA ALA A 252 3.74 8.39 -26.31
C ALA A 252 4.06 8.66 -24.83
N LYS A 253 4.50 9.86 -24.48
CA LYS A 253 4.79 10.27 -23.10
C LYS A 253 3.54 10.34 -22.24
N LEU A 254 2.46 10.90 -22.75
CA LEU A 254 1.19 10.93 -22.04
C LEU A 254 0.66 9.52 -21.79
N TYR A 255 0.81 8.59 -22.73
CA TYR A 255 0.46 7.20 -22.54
C TYR A 255 1.27 6.56 -21.41
N LEU A 256 2.59 6.78 -21.36
CA LEU A 256 3.42 6.33 -20.25
C LEU A 256 2.92 6.89 -18.90
N LEU A 257 2.66 8.21 -18.84
CA LEU A 257 2.17 8.86 -17.64
C LEU A 257 0.80 8.35 -17.20
N LYS A 258 -0.10 8.04 -18.16
CA LYS A 258 -1.40 7.45 -17.86
C LYS A 258 -1.26 6.11 -17.16
N ASN A 259 -0.36 5.25 -17.65
CA ASN A 259 -0.10 3.96 -17.01
C ASN A 259 0.53 4.13 -15.62
N ILE A 260 1.42 5.09 -15.41
CA ILE A 260 1.95 5.42 -14.07
C ILE A 260 0.80 5.84 -13.14
N GLN A 261 -0.10 6.72 -13.61
CA GLN A 261 -1.25 7.16 -12.84
C GLN A 261 -2.15 5.99 -12.41
N ILE A 262 -2.49 5.10 -13.36
CA ILE A 262 -3.32 3.91 -13.11
C ILE A 262 -2.65 2.99 -12.08
N VAL A 263 -1.36 2.73 -12.23
CA VAL A 263 -0.64 1.84 -11.31
C VAL A 263 -0.53 2.45 -9.91
N LEU A 264 -0.23 3.76 -9.79
CA LEU A 264 -0.26 4.45 -8.49
C LEU A 264 -1.65 4.42 -7.85
N GLN A 265 -2.71 4.67 -8.63
CA GLN A 265 -4.09 4.60 -8.17
C GLN A 265 -4.46 3.20 -7.68
N ASN A 266 -4.08 2.16 -8.43
CA ASN A 266 -4.34 0.77 -8.05
C ASN A 266 -3.56 0.37 -6.78
N ALA A 267 -2.29 0.76 -6.68
CA ALA A 267 -1.49 0.50 -5.48
C ALA A 267 -2.11 1.19 -4.24
N LEU A 268 -2.47 2.47 -4.35
CA LEU A 268 -3.14 3.21 -3.28
C LEU A 268 -4.49 2.56 -2.91
N LYS A 269 -5.30 2.19 -3.91
CA LYS A 269 -6.60 1.53 -3.69
C LYS A 269 -6.46 0.20 -2.96
N LEU A 270 -5.45 -0.63 -3.30
CA LEU A 270 -5.18 -1.89 -2.61
C LEU A 270 -4.81 -1.67 -1.13
N MET A 271 -4.19 -0.54 -0.80
CA MET A 271 -3.88 -0.14 0.57
C MET A 271 -5.07 0.54 1.28
N GLY A 272 -6.20 0.77 0.59
CA GLY A 272 -7.34 1.52 1.11
C GLY A 272 -7.06 3.02 1.27
N ILE A 273 -6.16 3.57 0.45
CA ILE A 273 -5.70 4.96 0.46
C ILE A 273 -6.28 5.69 -0.76
N SER A 274 -6.66 6.95 -0.58
CA SER A 274 -7.19 7.76 -1.67
C SER A 274 -6.12 8.17 -2.68
N ALA A 275 -6.52 8.37 -3.94
CA ALA A 275 -5.68 8.85 -5.03
C ALA A 275 -6.26 10.19 -5.57
N PRO A 276 -5.98 11.33 -4.92
CA PRO A 276 -6.56 12.61 -5.29
C PRO A 276 -6.03 13.09 -6.64
N GLU A 277 -6.90 13.69 -7.47
CA GLU A 277 -6.49 14.33 -8.72
C GLU A 277 -6.01 15.77 -8.53
N ARG A 278 -6.28 16.36 -7.35
CA ARG A 278 -5.88 17.72 -6.99
C ARG A 278 -5.36 17.72 -5.56
N MET A 279 -4.25 18.39 -5.35
CA MET A 279 -3.71 18.68 -4.03
C MET A 279 -3.26 20.14 -4.02
N GLU A 280 -3.57 20.85 -2.94
CA GLU A 280 -3.02 22.18 -2.71
C GLU A 280 -1.58 22.02 -2.22
N SER A 281 -0.64 22.67 -2.92
CA SER A 281 0.74 22.70 -2.46
C SER A 281 0.87 23.76 -1.38
N LYS A 282 0.95 23.35 -0.12
CA LYS A 282 1.20 24.32 0.95
C LYS A 282 2.66 24.78 0.99
N ASP A 283 3.63 24.02 0.42
CA ASP A 283 5.06 24.41 0.46
C ASP A 283 5.96 23.72 -0.60
N VAL A 284 5.44 23.39 -1.76
CA VAL A 284 6.34 23.07 -2.89
C VAL A 284 6.32 24.26 -3.81
N ALA A 285 7.36 25.09 -3.73
CA ALA A 285 7.59 26.11 -4.75
C ALA A 285 7.38 25.48 -6.12
N SER A 286 6.24 25.79 -6.75
CA SER A 286 5.98 25.41 -8.12
C SER A 286 7.15 25.93 -8.94
N PRO A 287 7.91 25.09 -9.60
CA PRO A 287 8.75 25.57 -10.65
C PRO A 287 7.81 25.83 -11.82
N ILE A 288 7.55 27.10 -12.05
CA ILE A 288 6.92 27.66 -13.24
C ILE A 288 7.59 27.14 -14.49
#